data_d018a927793f47cc348f1225224071b6
#
_entry.id   d018a927793f47cc348f1225224071b6
#
_cell.length_a   1.000
_cell.length_b   1.000
_cell.length_c   1.000
_cell.angle_alpha   90.00
_cell.angle_beta   90.00
_cell.angle_gamma   90.00
#
_symmetry.space_group_name_H-M   'P 1'
#
loop_
_entity.id
_entity.type
_entity.pdbx_description
1 polymer ?
#
loop_
_entity_poly.entity_id
_entity_poly.type
_entity_poly.pdbx_seq_one_letter_code
_entity_poly.pdbx_strand_id
1 'polypeptide(L)'
;MKDPANKTHYLPRWALLKEVQIVNDYTVRLVTEKPWPGLIDRISLTDFHAMPPKALKERGLQALAQKPIGTGPFKFVQWVRDERLVLEKNPDYWQGPPDLSRVMFRYIPEFSARLAALLAGEVDIMKDVPPHAVELLEKSGKARLRSTVSSRINYLALVTLKPGPMQDRRVRRALHHAVNVDELIQQVLKGRATKMCGPLSPINVDYAPPRECVKYDPDRARALFKEAGVDPARLVLTLDTPSGRYPLDKDVSQAIAAQLGRLGIKVNVVVNEWGTHLDKIKTRTTGDMFFLGWGPALDAQNTIEQLFQGNMTYSSYGGDKALEAQIARAVTIVDPKKRLEAWAGIQETVRQEVPWVFLWQQHDLYGVANWIEWSPRADEKVWMYEAKVAQR
;
A
#
# COMPACT_ATOMS: atom_id res chain seq x y z
N MET A 1 16.43 15.73 4.43
CA MET A 1 15.93 14.47 5.00
C MET A 1 16.70 13.99 6.21
N LYS A 2 18.04 14.02 6.20
CA LYS A 2 18.85 13.59 7.37
C LYS A 2 18.99 14.64 8.48
N ASP A 3 18.45 15.84 8.31
CA ASP A 3 18.44 16.86 9.35
C ASP A 3 17.54 16.39 10.52
N PRO A 4 18.09 16.20 11.72
CA PRO A 4 17.34 15.77 12.89
C PRO A 4 16.20 16.74 13.27
N ALA A 5 16.30 18.01 12.89
CA ALA A 5 15.26 19.00 13.11
C ALA A 5 13.96 18.69 12.36
N ASN A 6 14.02 17.96 11.26
CA ASN A 6 12.85 17.62 10.45
C ASN A 6 11.96 16.52 11.04
N LYS A 7 12.41 15.81 12.08
CA LYS A 7 11.67 14.75 12.82
C LYS A 7 10.84 13.81 11.93
N THR A 8 11.36 13.49 10.74
CA THR A 8 10.61 12.67 9.77
C THR A 8 10.72 11.19 10.07
N HIS A 9 9.60 10.48 10.03
CA HIS A 9 9.58 9.02 10.14
C HIS A 9 10.19 8.29 8.90
N TYR A 10 10.57 9.04 7.87
CA TYR A 10 11.27 8.50 6.68
C TYR A 10 12.79 8.36 6.88
N LEU A 11 13.37 8.89 7.96
CA LEU A 11 14.81 8.80 8.22
C LEU A 11 15.39 7.38 8.10
N PRO A 12 14.77 6.34 8.69
CA PRO A 12 15.29 4.97 8.58
C PRO A 12 15.41 4.48 7.14
N ARG A 13 14.54 4.92 6.25
CA ARG A 13 14.56 4.55 4.83
C ARG A 13 15.78 5.06 4.07
N TRP A 14 16.49 6.07 4.62
CA TRP A 14 17.65 6.72 4.06
C TRP A 14 18.94 6.42 4.83
N ALA A 15 18.92 5.41 5.68
CA ALA A 15 20.08 5.06 6.53
C ALA A 15 21.36 4.81 5.73
N LEU A 16 21.24 4.22 4.54
CA LEU A 16 22.39 3.94 3.66
C LEU A 16 22.88 5.15 2.87
N LEU A 17 22.14 6.26 2.78
CA LEU A 17 22.64 7.47 2.14
C LEU A 17 23.63 8.15 3.09
N LYS A 18 24.90 8.26 2.70
CA LYS A 18 25.95 8.92 3.47
C LYS A 18 25.85 10.43 3.33
N GLU A 19 25.96 10.90 2.09
CA GLU A 19 25.93 12.33 1.77
C GLU A 19 25.44 12.59 0.35
N VAL A 20 25.11 13.85 0.10
CA VAL A 20 24.78 14.38 -1.23
C VAL A 20 25.82 15.44 -1.58
N GLN A 21 26.61 15.20 -2.63
CA GLN A 21 27.65 16.10 -3.11
C GLN A 21 27.13 16.88 -4.31
N ILE A 22 27.23 18.20 -4.29
CA ILE A 22 26.96 19.06 -5.44
C ILE A 22 28.26 19.10 -6.25
N VAL A 23 28.26 18.51 -7.45
CA VAL A 23 29.43 18.47 -8.33
C VAL A 23 29.49 19.75 -9.19
N ASN A 24 28.34 20.16 -9.72
CA ASN A 24 28.14 21.41 -10.47
C ASN A 24 26.62 21.72 -10.51
N ASP A 25 26.23 22.78 -11.24
CA ASP A 25 24.84 23.25 -11.32
C ASP A 25 23.83 22.20 -11.83
N TYR A 26 24.30 21.16 -12.54
CA TYR A 26 23.47 20.14 -13.18
C TYR A 26 23.76 18.72 -12.69
N THR A 27 24.73 18.57 -11.77
CA THR A 27 25.18 17.24 -11.33
C THR A 27 25.22 17.12 -9.83
N VAL A 28 24.49 16.18 -9.29
CA VAL A 28 24.60 15.74 -7.88
C VAL A 28 25.10 14.30 -7.81
N ARG A 29 25.90 14.02 -6.79
CA ARG A 29 26.38 12.67 -6.49
C ARG A 29 25.78 12.22 -5.16
N LEU A 30 25.04 11.10 -5.18
CA LEU A 30 24.57 10.45 -3.99
C LEU A 30 25.63 9.43 -3.53
N VAL A 31 26.21 9.62 -2.37
CA VAL A 31 27.21 8.72 -1.79
C VAL A 31 26.55 7.85 -0.75
N THR A 32 26.75 6.54 -0.84
CA THR A 32 26.15 5.57 0.08
C THR A 32 27.19 4.96 0.99
N GLU A 33 26.82 4.57 2.22
CA GLU A 33 27.69 3.91 3.20
C GLU A 33 28.14 2.52 2.75
N LYS A 34 27.27 1.84 2.00
CA LYS A 34 27.46 0.50 1.43
C LYS A 34 26.83 0.47 0.05
N PRO A 35 27.15 -0.50 -0.82
CA PRO A 35 26.43 -0.69 -2.06
C PRO A 35 24.91 -0.73 -1.79
N TRP A 36 24.14 0.00 -2.59
CA TRP A 36 22.69 0.10 -2.42
C TRP A 36 21.97 0.03 -3.77
N PRO A 37 21.71 -1.17 -4.30
CA PRO A 37 21.02 -1.36 -5.57
C PRO A 37 19.63 -0.74 -5.62
N GLY A 38 18.89 -0.76 -4.50
CA GLY A 38 17.55 -0.16 -4.38
C GLY A 38 17.51 1.38 -4.33
N LEU A 39 18.66 2.09 -4.48
CA LEU A 39 18.70 3.55 -4.43
C LEU A 39 17.81 4.20 -5.49
N ILE A 40 17.84 3.69 -6.73
CA ILE A 40 17.05 4.27 -7.84
C ILE A 40 15.54 4.11 -7.57
N ASP A 41 15.12 2.94 -7.14
CA ASP A 41 13.72 2.72 -6.75
C ASP A 41 13.32 3.63 -5.59
N ARG A 42 14.23 3.83 -4.62
CA ARG A 42 13.99 4.71 -3.47
C ARG A 42 13.77 6.17 -3.90
N ILE A 43 14.58 6.71 -4.81
CA ILE A 43 14.41 8.09 -5.28
C ILE A 43 13.21 8.28 -6.22
N SER A 44 12.69 7.20 -6.80
CA SER A 44 11.48 7.23 -7.64
C SER A 44 10.18 7.28 -6.83
N LEU A 45 10.24 7.00 -5.52
CA LEU A 45 9.07 7.03 -4.64
C LEU A 45 8.58 8.46 -4.39
N THR A 46 7.32 8.57 -3.98
CA THR A 46 6.65 9.85 -3.75
C THR A 46 7.21 10.67 -2.58
N ASP A 47 8.06 10.08 -1.75
CA ASP A 47 8.71 10.76 -0.64
C ASP A 47 10.06 11.41 -1.00
N PHE A 48 10.45 11.36 -2.29
CA PHE A 48 11.68 11.99 -2.78
C PHE A 48 11.39 12.95 -3.95
N HIS A 49 11.03 14.18 -3.60
CA HIS A 49 10.84 15.25 -4.57
C HIS A 49 11.89 16.34 -4.40
N ALA A 50 12.42 16.86 -5.51
CA ALA A 50 13.28 18.02 -5.47
C ALA A 50 12.49 19.26 -5.04
N MET A 51 12.99 19.96 -4.03
CA MET A 51 12.39 21.19 -3.51
C MET A 51 13.16 22.40 -4.04
N PRO A 52 12.49 23.50 -4.46
CA PRO A 52 13.18 24.71 -4.88
C PRO A 52 13.87 25.38 -3.67
N PRO A 53 15.22 25.43 -3.63
CA PRO A 53 15.95 25.83 -2.42
C PRO A 53 15.68 27.28 -2.02
N LYS A 54 15.51 28.18 -2.96
CA LYS A 54 15.17 29.59 -2.69
C LYS A 54 13.79 29.69 -2.02
N ALA A 55 12.78 29.06 -2.57
CA ALA A 55 11.43 29.10 -2.02
C ALA A 55 11.37 28.39 -0.64
N LEU A 56 12.12 27.31 -0.46
CA LEU A 56 12.23 26.63 0.84
C LEU A 56 12.83 27.55 1.91
N LYS A 57 13.89 28.29 1.56
CA LYS A 57 14.55 29.24 2.49
C LYS A 57 13.65 30.44 2.83
N GLU A 58 12.91 30.97 1.84
CA GLU A 58 12.07 32.15 2.00
C GLU A 58 10.73 31.86 2.68
N ARG A 59 10.10 30.72 2.38
CA ARG A 59 8.71 30.43 2.79
C ARG A 59 8.59 29.30 3.81
N GLY A 60 9.60 28.44 3.94
CA GLY A 60 9.58 27.25 4.81
C GLY A 60 8.72 26.09 4.27
N LEU A 61 8.87 24.94 4.90
CA LEU A 61 8.21 23.70 4.48
C LEU A 61 6.68 23.77 4.54
N GLN A 62 6.12 24.39 5.58
CA GLN A 62 4.66 24.45 5.76
C GLN A 62 3.99 25.27 4.65
N ALA A 63 4.55 26.40 4.28
CA ALA A 63 4.01 27.22 3.20
C ALA A 63 4.12 26.51 1.86
N LEU A 64 5.23 25.80 1.60
CA LEU A 64 5.40 25.00 0.38
C LEU A 64 4.48 23.78 0.35
N ALA A 65 4.12 23.18 1.48
CA ALA A 65 3.14 22.11 1.55
C ALA A 65 1.73 22.58 1.17
N GLN A 66 1.40 23.86 1.46
CA GLN A 66 0.10 24.45 1.10
C GLN A 66 0.07 25.01 -0.32
N LYS A 67 1.20 25.54 -0.80
CA LYS A 67 1.35 26.13 -2.14
C LYS A 67 2.64 25.61 -2.79
N PRO A 68 2.62 24.36 -3.28
CA PRO A 68 3.81 23.71 -3.82
C PRO A 68 4.29 24.40 -5.09
N ILE A 69 5.61 24.39 -5.28
CA ILE A 69 6.30 24.83 -6.50
C ILE A 69 7.11 23.63 -6.97
N GLY A 70 6.95 23.28 -8.23
CA GLY A 70 7.64 22.13 -8.82
C GLY A 70 7.81 22.29 -10.34
N THR A 71 8.38 21.27 -10.96
CA THR A 71 8.68 21.19 -12.40
C THR A 71 7.75 20.24 -13.16
N GLY A 72 6.61 19.88 -12.55
CA GLY A 72 5.64 18.94 -13.12
C GLY A 72 4.82 19.50 -14.28
N PRO A 73 3.97 18.65 -14.91
CA PRO A 73 3.16 19.05 -16.08
C PRO A 73 2.02 20.02 -15.73
N PHE A 74 1.71 20.17 -14.46
CA PHE A 74 0.69 21.08 -13.97
C PHE A 74 1.24 21.99 -12.88
N LYS A 75 0.77 23.25 -12.84
CA LYS A 75 1.06 24.24 -11.82
C LYS A 75 -0.08 24.29 -10.81
N PHE A 76 0.26 24.50 -9.54
CA PHE A 76 -0.72 24.67 -8.46
C PHE A 76 -1.50 25.97 -8.61
N VAL A 77 -2.82 25.89 -8.49
CA VAL A 77 -3.72 27.05 -8.45
C VAL A 77 -4.32 27.25 -7.08
N GLN A 78 -5.02 26.22 -6.57
CA GLN A 78 -5.77 26.33 -5.33
C GLN A 78 -5.92 24.96 -4.67
N TRP A 79 -5.85 24.95 -3.36
CA TRP A 79 -6.28 23.82 -2.53
C TRP A 79 -7.27 24.31 -1.47
N VAL A 80 -8.50 23.80 -1.51
CA VAL A 80 -9.49 23.95 -0.46
C VAL A 80 -9.57 22.60 0.23
N ARG A 81 -9.17 22.59 1.50
CA ARG A 81 -9.09 21.34 2.27
C ARG A 81 -10.47 20.68 2.32
N ASP A 82 -10.47 19.34 2.18
CA ASP A 82 -11.67 18.50 2.20
C ASP A 82 -12.72 18.81 1.10
N GLU A 83 -12.35 19.62 0.09
CA GLU A 83 -13.20 20.00 -1.02
C GLU A 83 -12.56 19.75 -2.38
N ARG A 84 -11.47 20.47 -2.71
CA ARG A 84 -10.85 20.37 -4.04
C ARG A 84 -9.39 20.83 -4.09
N LEU A 85 -8.67 20.23 -5.03
CA LEU A 85 -7.35 20.70 -5.50
C LEU A 85 -7.49 21.08 -6.98
N VAL A 86 -7.03 22.26 -7.33
CA VAL A 86 -7.05 22.80 -8.71
C VAL A 86 -5.64 23.00 -9.21
N LEU A 87 -5.38 22.46 -10.38
CA LEU A 87 -4.13 22.58 -11.11
C LEU A 87 -4.40 23.15 -12.50
N GLU A 88 -3.44 23.90 -13.04
CA GLU A 88 -3.46 24.41 -14.42
C GLU A 88 -2.27 23.87 -15.21
N LYS A 89 -2.42 23.84 -16.53
CA LYS A 89 -1.37 23.44 -17.47
C LYS A 89 -0.06 24.20 -17.22
N ASN A 90 1.05 23.46 -17.19
CA ASN A 90 2.40 24.04 -17.28
C ASN A 90 2.85 24.05 -18.75
N PRO A 91 2.84 25.20 -19.44
CA PRO A 91 3.25 25.25 -20.84
C PRO A 91 4.74 24.96 -21.02
N ASP A 92 5.54 25.15 -19.97
CA ASP A 92 7.00 25.00 -19.98
C ASP A 92 7.44 23.62 -19.46
N TYR A 93 6.53 22.63 -19.42
CA TYR A 93 6.88 21.29 -18.95
C TYR A 93 7.91 20.64 -19.88
N TRP A 94 8.98 20.10 -19.33
CA TRP A 94 10.14 19.60 -20.05
C TRP A 94 9.89 18.44 -21.03
N GLN A 95 8.80 17.69 -20.85
CA GLN A 95 8.34 16.65 -21.79
C GLN A 95 7.28 17.15 -22.77
N GLY A 96 7.06 18.45 -22.84
CA GLY A 96 5.97 19.09 -23.59
C GLY A 96 4.73 19.34 -22.71
N PRO A 97 3.90 20.32 -23.09
CA PRO A 97 2.74 20.70 -22.31
C PRO A 97 1.67 19.59 -22.33
N PRO A 98 0.91 19.37 -21.23
CA PRO A 98 -0.22 18.46 -21.25
C PRO A 98 -1.35 18.92 -22.18
N ASP A 99 -2.19 18.00 -22.65
CA ASP A 99 -3.35 18.33 -23.48
C ASP A 99 -4.42 19.11 -22.66
N LEU A 100 -4.63 18.69 -21.41
CA LEU A 100 -5.61 19.32 -20.53
C LEU A 100 -5.14 20.68 -20.05
N SER A 101 -5.97 21.71 -20.22
CA SER A 101 -5.67 23.08 -19.73
C SER A 101 -5.77 23.18 -18.21
N ARG A 102 -6.63 22.38 -17.58
CA ARG A 102 -6.91 22.40 -16.14
C ARG A 102 -7.31 21.03 -15.65
N VAL A 103 -6.93 20.70 -14.41
CA VAL A 103 -7.33 19.48 -13.70
C VAL A 103 -7.86 19.88 -12.33
N MET A 104 -8.99 19.31 -11.94
CA MET A 104 -9.58 19.49 -10.62
C MET A 104 -9.78 18.13 -9.95
N PHE A 105 -9.14 17.91 -8.81
CA PHE A 105 -9.43 16.77 -7.94
C PHE A 105 -10.48 17.21 -6.92
N ARG A 106 -11.64 16.55 -6.91
CA ARG A 106 -12.74 16.80 -5.96
C ARG A 106 -12.75 15.71 -4.90
N TYR A 107 -12.86 16.10 -3.64
CA TYR A 107 -13.04 15.18 -2.54
C TYR A 107 -14.53 14.93 -2.30
N ILE A 108 -15.00 13.74 -2.64
CA ILE A 108 -16.40 13.31 -2.45
C ILE A 108 -16.35 11.97 -1.69
N PRO A 109 -16.53 11.96 -0.35
CA PRO A 109 -16.33 10.77 0.46
C PRO A 109 -17.31 9.64 0.16
N GLU A 110 -18.60 9.99 -0.07
CA GLU A 110 -19.65 8.99 -0.29
C GLU A 110 -19.64 8.44 -1.71
N PHE A 111 -19.64 7.11 -1.83
CA PHE A 111 -19.63 6.43 -3.13
C PHE A 111 -20.81 6.81 -4.02
N SER A 112 -22.03 6.82 -3.48
CA SER A 112 -23.25 7.15 -4.23
C SER A 112 -23.19 8.56 -4.82
N ALA A 113 -22.64 9.52 -4.07
CA ALA A 113 -22.44 10.89 -4.54
C ALA A 113 -21.36 10.96 -5.63
N ARG A 114 -20.24 10.18 -5.50
CA ARG A 114 -19.24 10.10 -6.56
C ARG A 114 -19.81 9.54 -7.86
N LEU A 115 -20.59 8.46 -7.76
CA LEU A 115 -21.23 7.83 -8.93
C LEU A 115 -22.23 8.79 -9.58
N ALA A 116 -23.08 9.46 -8.79
CA ALA A 116 -24.02 10.45 -9.30
C ALA A 116 -23.31 11.59 -10.04
N ALA A 117 -22.23 12.13 -9.47
CA ALA A 117 -21.43 13.18 -10.10
C ALA A 117 -20.80 12.71 -11.44
N LEU A 118 -20.31 11.47 -11.52
CA LEU A 118 -19.80 10.90 -12.77
C LEU A 118 -20.91 10.77 -13.83
N LEU A 119 -22.06 10.23 -13.44
CA LEU A 119 -23.18 10.02 -14.37
C LEU A 119 -23.87 11.34 -14.78
N ALA A 120 -23.78 12.38 -13.95
CA ALA A 120 -24.22 13.73 -14.29
C ALA A 120 -23.20 14.50 -15.17
N GLY A 121 -21.96 13.98 -15.33
CA GLY A 121 -20.88 14.68 -16.06
C GLY A 121 -20.22 15.80 -15.27
N GLU A 122 -20.42 15.83 -13.93
CA GLU A 122 -19.75 16.81 -13.05
C GLU A 122 -18.31 16.41 -12.72
N VAL A 123 -17.97 15.12 -12.87
CA VAL A 123 -16.61 14.59 -12.81
C VAL A 123 -16.39 13.64 -13.98
N ASP A 124 -15.16 13.55 -14.43
CA ASP A 124 -14.78 12.75 -15.62
C ASP A 124 -14.19 11.40 -15.25
N ILE A 125 -13.54 11.31 -14.10
CA ILE A 125 -12.93 10.09 -13.57
C ILE A 125 -13.33 9.93 -12.10
N MET A 126 -13.82 8.76 -11.75
CA MET A 126 -14.14 8.37 -10.39
C MET A 126 -13.23 7.22 -9.97
N LYS A 127 -12.52 7.37 -8.86
CA LYS A 127 -11.71 6.33 -8.23
C LYS A 127 -12.56 5.49 -7.26
N ASP A 128 -12.10 4.25 -7.02
CA ASP A 128 -12.63 3.31 -6.03
C ASP A 128 -14.11 2.96 -6.30
N VAL A 129 -14.40 2.50 -7.52
CA VAL A 129 -15.70 1.91 -7.87
C VAL A 129 -15.87 0.61 -7.07
N PRO A 130 -16.88 0.49 -6.20
CA PRO A 130 -17.10 -0.76 -5.49
C PRO A 130 -17.47 -1.89 -6.47
N PRO A 131 -17.00 -3.13 -6.23
CA PRO A 131 -17.28 -4.27 -7.13
C PRO A 131 -18.75 -4.48 -7.44
N HIS A 132 -19.65 -4.24 -6.49
CA HIS A 132 -21.11 -4.39 -6.67
C HIS A 132 -21.75 -3.30 -7.56
N ALA A 133 -21.04 -2.20 -7.80
CA ALA A 133 -21.55 -1.07 -8.60
C ALA A 133 -21.04 -1.07 -10.05
N VAL A 134 -20.17 -2.01 -10.40
CA VAL A 134 -19.59 -2.10 -11.76
C VAL A 134 -20.69 -2.25 -12.81
N GLU A 135 -21.65 -3.14 -12.58
CA GLU A 135 -22.74 -3.38 -13.53
C GLU A 135 -23.62 -2.13 -13.74
N LEU A 136 -23.91 -1.39 -12.65
CA LEU A 136 -24.67 -0.13 -12.73
C LEU A 136 -23.91 0.92 -13.55
N LEU A 137 -22.60 1.04 -13.32
CA LEU A 137 -21.76 1.97 -14.08
C LEU A 137 -21.79 1.65 -15.58
N GLU A 138 -21.56 0.38 -15.95
CA GLU A 138 -21.50 -0.05 -17.36
C GLU A 138 -22.87 0.08 -18.07
N LYS A 139 -23.96 -0.26 -17.41
CA LYS A 139 -25.33 -0.10 -17.95
C LYS A 139 -25.74 1.37 -18.15
N SER A 140 -25.06 2.31 -17.53
CA SER A 140 -25.36 3.74 -17.67
C SER A 140 -25.16 4.28 -19.09
N GLY A 141 -24.29 3.65 -19.87
CA GLY A 141 -23.89 4.11 -21.21
C GLY A 141 -23.09 5.43 -21.22
N LYS A 142 -22.84 6.05 -20.06
CA LYS A 142 -22.15 7.35 -19.93
C LYS A 142 -20.69 7.24 -19.56
N ALA A 143 -20.33 6.15 -18.87
CA ALA A 143 -18.99 5.88 -18.40
C ALA A 143 -18.66 4.40 -18.56
N ARG A 144 -17.38 4.08 -18.59
CA ARG A 144 -16.86 2.71 -18.68
C ARG A 144 -15.98 2.39 -17.49
N LEU A 145 -15.93 1.12 -17.12
CA LEU A 145 -14.97 0.63 -16.15
C LEU A 145 -13.56 0.61 -16.74
N ARG A 146 -12.60 1.16 -16.03
CA ARG A 146 -11.18 0.94 -16.24
C ARG A 146 -10.61 0.28 -15.00
N SER A 147 -9.81 -0.76 -15.17
CA SER A 147 -9.18 -1.46 -14.05
C SER A 147 -7.72 -1.73 -14.32
N THR A 148 -6.95 -1.79 -13.25
CA THR A 148 -5.55 -2.23 -13.29
C THR A 148 -5.25 -3.08 -12.06
N VAL A 149 -4.33 -4.02 -12.22
CA VAL A 149 -3.75 -4.73 -11.08
C VAL A 149 -2.71 -3.81 -10.46
N SER A 150 -2.96 -3.37 -9.22
CA SER A 150 -2.05 -2.51 -8.48
C SER A 150 -0.84 -3.29 -7.96
N SER A 151 0.29 -2.62 -7.72
CA SER A 151 1.39 -3.20 -6.94
C SER A 151 1.06 -3.36 -5.45
N ARG A 152 -0.09 -2.86 -5.00
CA ARG A 152 -0.54 -2.97 -3.61
C ARG A 152 -0.92 -4.39 -3.25
N ILE A 153 -0.38 -4.86 -2.13
CA ILE A 153 -0.78 -6.10 -1.48
C ILE A 153 -1.60 -5.79 -0.22
N ASN A 154 -2.69 -6.51 -0.03
CA ASN A 154 -3.50 -6.44 1.18
C ASN A 154 -3.23 -7.67 2.06
N TYR A 155 -3.19 -7.47 3.36
CA TYR A 155 -2.89 -8.51 4.32
C TYR A 155 -3.54 -8.24 5.68
N LEU A 156 -3.72 -9.30 6.44
CA LEU A 156 -4.04 -9.23 7.85
C LEU A 156 -2.74 -9.43 8.64
N ALA A 157 -2.24 -8.37 9.25
CA ALA A 157 -1.05 -8.42 10.08
C ALA A 157 -1.36 -9.13 11.42
N LEU A 158 -0.46 -10.02 11.84
CA LEU A 158 -0.51 -10.72 13.12
C LEU A 158 0.57 -10.10 14.02
N VAL A 159 0.17 -9.37 15.06
CA VAL A 159 1.07 -8.51 15.83
C VAL A 159 1.91 -9.32 16.80
N THR A 160 3.21 -9.51 16.50
CA THR A 160 4.15 -10.25 17.36
C THR A 160 4.99 -9.35 18.29
N LEU A 161 4.91 -8.03 18.11
CA LEU A 161 5.74 -7.05 18.84
C LEU A 161 5.30 -6.80 20.28
N LYS A 162 4.21 -7.41 20.72
CA LYS A 162 3.71 -7.37 22.10
C LYS A 162 3.41 -8.76 22.61
N PRO A 163 3.38 -9.00 23.93
CA PRO A 163 2.95 -10.27 24.50
C PRO A 163 1.54 -10.64 24.04
N GLY A 164 1.34 -11.91 23.69
CA GLY A 164 0.05 -12.41 23.25
C GLY A 164 0.13 -13.67 22.40
N PRO A 165 -1.02 -14.19 21.96
CA PRO A 165 -1.09 -15.48 21.25
C PRO A 165 -0.35 -15.46 19.91
N MET A 166 -0.14 -14.26 19.30
CA MET A 166 0.55 -14.12 18.02
C MET A 166 2.07 -14.39 18.10
N GLN A 167 2.66 -14.50 19.30
CA GLN A 167 4.06 -14.88 19.43
C GLN A 167 4.31 -16.35 19.07
N ASP A 168 3.31 -17.23 19.25
CA ASP A 168 3.41 -18.62 18.81
C ASP A 168 3.11 -18.75 17.31
N ARG A 169 4.11 -19.21 16.56
CA ARG A 169 4.00 -19.45 15.11
C ARG A 169 2.87 -20.44 14.77
N ARG A 170 2.59 -21.42 15.63
CA ARG A 170 1.52 -22.40 15.41
C ARG A 170 0.15 -21.72 15.42
N VAL A 171 -0.04 -20.76 16.32
CA VAL A 171 -1.26 -19.93 16.37
C VAL A 171 -1.39 -19.09 15.10
N ARG A 172 -0.32 -18.43 14.65
CA ARG A 172 -0.34 -17.65 13.39
C ARG A 172 -0.68 -18.53 12.18
N ARG A 173 -0.08 -19.73 12.10
CA ARG A 173 -0.39 -20.71 11.04
C ARG A 173 -1.85 -21.19 11.12
N ALA A 174 -2.37 -21.44 12.32
CA ALA A 174 -3.76 -21.82 12.51
C ALA A 174 -4.71 -20.74 11.99
N LEU A 175 -4.47 -19.47 12.33
CA LEU A 175 -5.26 -18.35 11.83
C LEU A 175 -5.20 -18.25 10.29
N HIS A 176 -4.03 -18.50 9.68
CA HIS A 176 -3.90 -18.49 8.22
C HIS A 176 -4.73 -19.62 7.57
N HIS A 177 -4.69 -20.84 8.11
CA HIS A 177 -5.53 -21.94 7.63
C HIS A 177 -7.03 -21.70 7.87
N ALA A 178 -7.39 -20.88 8.86
CA ALA A 178 -8.77 -20.56 9.22
C ALA A 178 -9.44 -19.50 8.31
N VAL A 179 -8.64 -18.72 7.58
CA VAL A 179 -9.17 -17.68 6.69
C VAL A 179 -9.26 -18.19 5.25
N ASN A 180 -10.49 -18.25 4.72
CA ASN A 180 -10.76 -18.61 3.34
C ASN A 180 -10.65 -17.39 2.43
N VAL A 181 -9.45 -17.12 1.94
CA VAL A 181 -9.15 -15.97 1.07
C VAL A 181 -9.91 -16.04 -0.24
N ASP A 182 -10.09 -17.23 -0.81
CA ASP A 182 -10.83 -17.41 -2.06
C ASP A 182 -12.31 -17.03 -1.88
N GLU A 183 -12.94 -17.43 -0.75
CA GLU A 183 -14.29 -17.01 -0.40
C GLU A 183 -14.41 -15.49 -0.26
N LEU A 184 -13.45 -14.83 0.39
CA LEU A 184 -13.42 -13.36 0.51
C LEU A 184 -13.35 -12.68 -0.86
N ILE A 185 -12.46 -13.16 -1.73
CA ILE A 185 -12.31 -12.62 -3.10
C ILE A 185 -13.62 -12.78 -3.88
N GLN A 186 -14.24 -13.96 -3.84
CA GLN A 186 -15.45 -14.23 -4.62
C GLN A 186 -16.70 -13.54 -4.05
N GLN A 187 -16.92 -13.63 -2.74
CA GLN A 187 -18.16 -13.17 -2.14
C GLN A 187 -18.14 -11.66 -1.84
N VAL A 188 -17.04 -11.15 -1.31
CA VAL A 188 -16.94 -9.73 -0.93
C VAL A 188 -16.45 -8.89 -2.10
N LEU A 189 -15.33 -9.28 -2.74
CA LEU A 189 -14.70 -8.49 -3.79
C LEU A 189 -15.19 -8.83 -5.21
N LYS A 190 -16.13 -9.78 -5.35
CA LYS A 190 -16.72 -10.19 -6.65
C LYS A 190 -15.66 -10.55 -7.70
N GLY A 191 -14.61 -11.26 -7.28
CA GLY A 191 -13.50 -11.68 -8.15
C GLY A 191 -12.50 -10.54 -8.48
N ARG A 192 -12.62 -9.35 -7.89
CA ARG A 192 -11.80 -8.17 -8.22
C ARG A 192 -10.55 -8.06 -7.33
N ALA A 193 -9.83 -9.16 -7.20
CA ALA A 193 -8.52 -9.24 -6.55
C ALA A 193 -7.79 -10.48 -6.99
N THR A 194 -6.46 -10.51 -6.88
CA THR A 194 -5.63 -11.68 -7.19
C THR A 194 -5.04 -12.23 -5.89
N LYS A 195 -5.38 -13.48 -5.53
CA LYS A 195 -4.88 -14.12 -4.30
C LYS A 195 -3.35 -14.06 -4.22
N MET A 196 -2.85 -13.75 -3.03
CA MET A 196 -1.42 -13.72 -2.73
C MET A 196 -1.02 -14.85 -1.78
N CYS A 197 0.18 -15.38 -1.99
CA CYS A 197 0.74 -16.47 -1.20
C CYS A 197 2.09 -16.09 -0.56
N GLY A 198 2.39 -14.81 -0.50
CA GLY A 198 3.62 -14.29 0.06
C GLY A 198 3.61 -12.77 0.18
N PRO A 199 4.72 -12.19 0.64
CA PRO A 199 4.79 -10.77 0.98
C PRO A 199 4.99 -9.83 -0.21
N LEU A 200 5.24 -10.35 -1.41
CA LEU A 200 5.47 -9.56 -2.62
C LEU A 200 4.52 -9.96 -3.74
N SER A 201 4.16 -9.01 -4.58
CA SER A 201 3.39 -9.23 -5.80
C SER A 201 4.31 -9.53 -7.00
N PRO A 202 3.81 -10.16 -8.07
CA PRO A 202 4.59 -10.40 -9.29
C PRO A 202 5.12 -9.15 -9.99
N ILE A 203 4.62 -7.97 -9.65
CA ILE A 203 5.09 -6.67 -10.19
C ILE A 203 6.39 -6.23 -9.51
N ASN A 204 6.66 -6.72 -8.30
CA ASN A 204 7.86 -6.30 -7.57
C ASN A 204 9.14 -6.85 -8.22
N VAL A 205 10.15 -5.99 -8.34
CA VAL A 205 11.52 -6.43 -8.63
C VAL A 205 11.98 -7.37 -7.50
N ASP A 206 12.71 -8.42 -7.84
CA ASP A 206 13.15 -9.48 -6.93
C ASP A 206 11.99 -10.33 -6.33
N TYR A 207 10.80 -10.33 -6.99
CA TYR A 207 9.75 -11.28 -6.66
C TYR A 207 10.19 -12.72 -6.95
N ALA A 208 9.91 -13.61 -6.02
CA ALA A 208 10.06 -15.05 -6.20
C ALA A 208 8.70 -15.74 -6.00
N PRO A 209 8.22 -16.51 -7.00
CA PRO A 209 6.95 -17.22 -6.86
C PRO A 209 7.02 -18.20 -5.68
N PRO A 210 5.94 -18.30 -4.88
CA PRO A 210 5.88 -19.25 -3.79
C PRO A 210 5.89 -20.69 -4.32
N ARG A 211 6.50 -21.61 -3.57
CA ARG A 211 6.43 -23.05 -3.87
C ARG A 211 5.03 -23.60 -3.66
N GLU A 212 4.39 -23.12 -2.62
CA GLU A 212 3.04 -23.52 -2.20
C GLU A 212 2.30 -22.37 -1.53
N CYS A 213 0.98 -22.33 -1.71
CA CYS A 213 0.10 -21.42 -0.97
C CYS A 213 -0.49 -22.14 0.23
N VAL A 214 -0.64 -21.45 1.35
CA VAL A 214 -1.40 -21.96 2.48
C VAL A 214 -2.86 -22.10 2.04
N LYS A 215 -3.39 -23.32 2.17
CA LYS A 215 -4.77 -23.65 1.81
C LYS A 215 -5.69 -23.37 3.01
N TYR A 216 -6.92 -22.95 2.73
CA TYR A 216 -7.97 -22.96 3.73
C TYR A 216 -8.20 -24.40 4.20
N ASP A 217 -7.99 -24.64 5.47
CA ASP A 217 -8.10 -25.96 6.10
C ASP A 217 -8.44 -25.78 7.59
N PRO A 218 -9.73 -25.69 7.95
CA PRO A 218 -10.16 -25.49 9.33
C PRO A 218 -9.81 -26.66 10.26
N ASP A 219 -9.65 -27.87 9.74
CA ASP A 219 -9.25 -29.01 10.58
C ASP A 219 -7.76 -28.94 10.91
N ARG A 220 -6.92 -28.55 9.96
CA ARG A 220 -5.51 -28.24 10.22
C ARG A 220 -5.37 -27.07 11.19
N ALA A 221 -6.20 -26.05 11.06
CA ALA A 221 -6.23 -24.94 12.03
C ALA A 221 -6.53 -25.44 13.45
N ARG A 222 -7.55 -26.28 13.65
CA ARG A 222 -7.86 -26.89 14.96
C ARG A 222 -6.69 -27.71 15.50
N ALA A 223 -6.06 -28.52 14.66
CA ALA A 223 -4.89 -29.32 15.04
C ALA A 223 -3.74 -28.42 15.53
N LEU A 224 -3.43 -27.34 14.82
CA LEU A 224 -2.39 -26.40 15.19
C LEU A 224 -2.68 -25.65 16.49
N PHE A 225 -3.93 -25.25 16.75
CA PHE A 225 -4.33 -24.69 18.04
C PHE A 225 -4.13 -25.71 19.19
N LYS A 226 -4.51 -26.95 18.97
CA LYS A 226 -4.28 -28.04 19.95
C LYS A 226 -2.78 -28.27 20.19
N GLU A 227 -1.97 -28.31 19.15
CA GLU A 227 -0.50 -28.42 19.24
C GLU A 227 0.11 -27.23 20.00
N ALA A 228 -0.48 -26.04 19.90
CA ALA A 228 -0.06 -24.83 20.63
C ALA A 228 -0.57 -24.80 22.08
N GLY A 229 -1.45 -25.72 22.48
CA GLY A 229 -2.09 -25.70 23.79
C GLY A 229 -3.13 -24.58 23.96
N VAL A 230 -3.67 -24.10 22.86
CA VAL A 230 -4.62 -22.95 22.82
C VAL A 230 -6.00 -23.47 22.48
N ASP A 231 -6.99 -23.13 23.31
CA ASP A 231 -8.41 -23.38 23.04
C ASP A 231 -8.99 -22.20 22.24
N PRO A 232 -9.36 -22.39 20.96
CA PRO A 232 -9.93 -21.31 20.14
C PRO A 232 -11.16 -20.65 20.76
N ALA A 233 -11.99 -21.41 21.50
CA ALA A 233 -13.21 -20.89 22.12
C ALA A 233 -12.93 -19.92 23.29
N ARG A 234 -11.70 -19.90 23.81
CA ARG A 234 -11.26 -18.95 24.84
C ARG A 234 -10.50 -17.77 24.27
N LEU A 235 -10.20 -17.77 22.95
CA LEU A 235 -9.52 -16.65 22.32
C LEU A 235 -10.48 -15.48 22.08
N VAL A 236 -10.08 -14.32 22.58
CA VAL A 236 -10.71 -13.04 22.27
C VAL A 236 -9.65 -12.16 21.61
N LEU A 237 -9.80 -11.94 20.31
CA LEU A 237 -8.85 -11.18 19.50
C LEU A 237 -9.45 -9.84 19.08
N THR A 238 -8.62 -8.84 18.94
CA THR A 238 -8.99 -7.54 18.39
C THR A 238 -8.40 -7.36 17.00
N LEU A 239 -9.25 -7.03 16.02
CA LEU A 239 -8.90 -6.71 14.65
C LEU A 239 -9.16 -5.24 14.36
N ASP A 240 -8.12 -4.44 14.21
CA ASP A 240 -8.22 -3.06 13.74
C ASP A 240 -8.33 -3.01 12.22
N THR A 241 -9.28 -2.25 11.70
CA THR A 241 -9.47 -2.03 10.27
C THR A 241 -9.76 -0.57 9.98
N PRO A 242 -9.29 -0.01 8.85
CA PRO A 242 -9.77 1.28 8.40
C PRO A 242 -11.18 1.16 7.81
N SER A 243 -11.79 2.28 7.48
CA SER A 243 -13.02 2.35 6.69
C SER A 243 -12.84 3.30 5.52
N GLY A 244 -13.07 2.78 4.30
CA GLY A 244 -13.01 3.57 3.07
C GLY A 244 -11.59 3.88 2.56
N ARG A 245 -10.56 3.19 3.07
CA ARG A 245 -9.19 3.32 2.57
C ARG A 245 -8.87 2.29 1.48
N TYR A 246 -9.40 1.09 1.60
CA TYR A 246 -9.27 0.00 0.64
C TYR A 246 -10.63 -0.48 0.20
N PRO A 247 -10.75 -1.15 -0.97
CA PRO A 247 -12.03 -1.70 -1.41
C PRO A 247 -12.66 -2.60 -0.34
N LEU A 248 -13.80 -2.18 0.20
CA LEU A 248 -14.61 -2.94 1.17
C LEU A 248 -13.85 -3.42 2.42
N ASP A 249 -12.87 -2.64 2.90
CA ASP A 249 -11.99 -2.97 4.02
C ASP A 249 -12.74 -3.38 5.30
N LYS A 250 -13.79 -2.65 5.66
CA LYS A 250 -14.66 -2.97 6.78
C LYS A 250 -15.38 -4.31 6.57
N ASP A 251 -15.99 -4.51 5.39
CA ASP A 251 -16.76 -5.72 5.09
C ASP A 251 -15.87 -6.96 5.05
N VAL A 252 -14.66 -6.82 4.46
CA VAL A 252 -13.62 -7.85 4.49
C VAL A 252 -13.24 -8.22 5.91
N SER A 253 -12.99 -7.24 6.77
CA SER A 253 -12.59 -7.49 8.16
C SER A 253 -13.71 -8.16 8.97
N GLN A 254 -14.96 -7.79 8.73
CA GLN A 254 -16.11 -8.46 9.33
C GLN A 254 -16.26 -9.91 8.83
N ALA A 255 -16.05 -10.16 7.53
CA ALA A 255 -16.07 -11.49 6.96
C ALA A 255 -14.94 -12.38 7.53
N ILE A 256 -13.73 -11.84 7.70
CA ILE A 256 -12.62 -12.54 8.38
C ILE A 256 -13.02 -12.89 9.82
N ALA A 257 -13.58 -11.94 10.57
CA ALA A 257 -14.05 -12.19 11.93
C ALA A 257 -15.10 -13.31 11.98
N ALA A 258 -16.05 -13.34 11.04
CA ALA A 258 -17.05 -14.39 10.93
C ALA A 258 -16.43 -15.77 10.60
N GLN A 259 -15.43 -15.81 9.71
CA GLN A 259 -14.72 -17.06 9.41
C GLN A 259 -13.96 -17.61 10.63
N LEU A 260 -13.25 -16.77 11.37
CA LEU A 260 -12.58 -17.15 12.62
C LEU A 260 -13.59 -17.60 13.70
N GLY A 261 -14.77 -16.97 13.73
CA GLY A 261 -15.89 -17.36 14.58
C GLY A 261 -16.40 -18.79 14.35
N ARG A 262 -16.26 -19.34 13.13
CA ARG A 262 -16.58 -20.76 12.83
C ARG A 262 -15.71 -21.75 13.61
N LEU A 263 -14.56 -21.30 14.10
CA LEU A 263 -13.68 -22.08 15.00
C LEU A 263 -13.90 -21.79 16.49
N GLY A 264 -14.84 -20.91 16.82
CA GLY A 264 -15.12 -20.49 18.19
C GLY A 264 -14.36 -19.24 18.64
N ILE A 265 -13.46 -18.68 17.80
CA ILE A 265 -12.68 -17.49 18.15
C ILE A 265 -13.58 -16.26 18.17
N LYS A 266 -13.60 -15.52 19.27
CA LYS A 266 -14.27 -14.22 19.34
C LYS A 266 -13.37 -13.14 18.77
N VAL A 267 -13.82 -12.43 17.73
CA VAL A 267 -13.06 -11.31 17.13
C VAL A 267 -13.83 -10.00 17.28
N ASN A 268 -13.22 -9.05 17.98
CA ASN A 268 -13.74 -7.69 18.11
C ASN A 268 -13.16 -6.84 16.96
N VAL A 269 -14.00 -6.49 15.99
CA VAL A 269 -13.58 -5.62 14.87
C VAL A 269 -13.70 -4.15 15.30
N VAL A 270 -12.56 -3.46 15.32
CA VAL A 270 -12.47 -2.03 15.65
C VAL A 270 -12.26 -1.26 14.35
N VAL A 271 -13.30 -0.53 13.93
CA VAL A 271 -13.28 0.28 12.72
C VAL A 271 -12.75 1.68 13.06
N ASN A 272 -11.72 2.10 12.36
CA ASN A 272 -11.06 3.38 12.59
C ASN A 272 -11.15 4.26 11.33
N GLU A 273 -11.18 5.57 11.52
CA GLU A 273 -10.82 6.51 10.46
C GLU A 273 -9.35 6.29 10.06
N TRP A 274 -9.00 6.57 8.78
CA TRP A 274 -7.67 6.22 8.25
C TRP A 274 -6.50 6.84 9.04
N GLY A 275 -6.57 8.13 9.40
CA GLY A 275 -5.52 8.78 10.18
C GLY A 275 -5.30 8.10 11.53
N THR A 276 -6.38 7.82 12.25
CA THR A 276 -6.37 7.09 13.53
C THR A 276 -5.81 5.68 13.36
N HIS A 277 -6.23 4.95 12.31
CA HIS A 277 -5.72 3.61 12.02
C HIS A 277 -4.20 3.62 11.81
N LEU A 278 -3.74 4.56 10.99
CA LEU A 278 -2.32 4.71 10.69
C LEU A 278 -1.50 5.10 11.94
N ASP A 279 -2.03 5.97 12.78
CA ASP A 279 -1.36 6.38 14.02
C ASP A 279 -1.28 5.24 15.04
N LYS A 280 -2.32 4.40 15.16
CA LYS A 280 -2.27 3.17 15.97
C LYS A 280 -1.16 2.21 15.50
N ILE A 281 -0.98 2.05 14.18
CA ILE A 281 0.10 1.23 13.63
C ILE A 281 1.46 1.83 13.98
N LYS A 282 1.67 3.13 13.75
CA LYS A 282 2.94 3.83 14.03
C LYS A 282 3.31 3.83 15.50
N THR A 283 2.33 3.96 16.39
CA THR A 283 2.52 3.97 17.85
C THR A 283 2.44 2.57 18.46
N ARG A 284 2.21 1.51 17.65
CA ARG A 284 2.09 0.12 18.09
C ARG A 284 0.98 -0.13 19.11
N THR A 285 -0.12 0.61 18.98
CA THR A 285 -1.30 0.52 19.85
C THR A 285 -2.47 -0.20 19.21
N THR A 286 -2.25 -0.88 18.07
CA THR A 286 -3.24 -1.77 17.45
C THR A 286 -3.57 -2.97 18.34
N GLY A 287 -4.70 -3.61 18.07
CA GLY A 287 -5.07 -4.90 18.65
C GLY A 287 -4.12 -6.03 18.27
N ASP A 288 -4.61 -7.27 18.35
CA ASP A 288 -3.83 -8.48 18.05
C ASP A 288 -3.55 -8.62 16.54
N MET A 289 -4.45 -8.06 15.75
CA MET A 289 -4.41 -8.06 14.29
C MET A 289 -4.81 -6.70 13.75
N PHE A 290 -4.31 -6.38 12.54
CA PHE A 290 -4.84 -5.24 11.79
C PHE A 290 -4.84 -5.50 10.29
N PHE A 291 -5.83 -4.94 9.59
CA PHE A 291 -5.91 -4.97 8.13
C PHE A 291 -5.12 -3.80 7.54
N LEU A 292 -4.24 -4.07 6.59
CA LEU A 292 -3.47 -3.04 5.90
C LEU A 292 -3.21 -3.43 4.44
N GLY A 293 -3.13 -2.42 3.56
CA GLY A 293 -2.63 -2.56 2.20
C GLY A 293 -1.29 -1.83 2.05
N TRP A 294 -0.23 -2.54 1.65
CA TRP A 294 1.08 -1.95 1.41
C TRP A 294 1.33 -1.71 -0.07
N GLY A 295 1.68 -0.49 -0.43
CA GLY A 295 1.96 -0.07 -1.79
C GLY A 295 1.65 1.42 -2.01
N PRO A 296 1.95 1.93 -3.20
CA PRO A 296 2.67 1.22 -4.25
C PRO A 296 4.12 0.94 -3.86
N ALA A 297 4.60 -0.26 -4.15
CA ALA A 297 5.99 -0.66 -3.92
C ALA A 297 6.45 -1.47 -5.15
N LEU A 298 7.63 -1.17 -5.66
CA LEU A 298 8.14 -1.78 -6.89
C LEU A 298 9.34 -2.70 -6.65
N ASP A 299 9.94 -2.68 -5.45
CA ASP A 299 11.06 -3.53 -5.07
C ASP A 299 10.82 -4.34 -3.79
N ALA A 300 11.57 -5.43 -3.64
CA ALA A 300 11.51 -6.29 -2.47
C ALA A 300 11.96 -5.56 -1.20
N GLN A 301 13.00 -4.72 -1.28
CA GLN A 301 13.54 -4.01 -0.13
C GLN A 301 12.49 -3.12 0.52
N ASN A 302 11.77 -2.30 -0.28
CA ASN A 302 10.80 -1.36 0.26
C ASN A 302 9.66 -2.04 1.03
N THR A 303 9.27 -3.25 0.62
CA THR A 303 8.24 -4.02 1.31
C THR A 303 8.81 -4.77 2.50
N ILE A 304 9.84 -5.60 2.27
CA ILE A 304 10.31 -6.56 3.26
C ILE A 304 11.04 -5.84 4.42
N GLU A 305 11.90 -4.87 4.11
CA GLU A 305 12.60 -4.10 5.14
C GLU A 305 11.63 -3.33 6.05
N GLN A 306 10.65 -2.64 5.45
CA GLN A 306 9.71 -1.80 6.21
C GLN A 306 8.72 -2.60 7.07
N LEU A 307 8.43 -3.84 6.71
CA LEU A 307 7.32 -4.59 7.29
C LEU A 307 7.76 -5.78 8.16
N PHE A 308 9.03 -6.23 8.02
CA PHE A 308 9.54 -7.41 8.74
C PHE A 308 10.79 -7.15 9.57
N GLN A 309 11.29 -5.92 9.66
CA GLN A 309 12.27 -5.53 10.66
C GLN A 309 11.56 -4.89 11.86
N GLY A 310 11.83 -5.39 13.07
CA GLY A 310 11.10 -5.00 14.27
C GLY A 310 11.27 -3.54 14.69
N ASN A 311 12.32 -2.86 14.24
CA ASN A 311 12.55 -1.43 14.51
C ASN A 311 11.86 -0.48 13.51
N MET A 312 11.26 -1.01 12.43
CA MET A 312 10.60 -0.18 11.42
C MET A 312 9.20 0.24 11.87
N THR A 313 8.79 1.43 11.46
CA THR A 313 7.56 2.09 11.91
C THR A 313 6.30 1.30 11.61
N TYR A 314 6.24 0.63 10.46
CA TYR A 314 5.04 -0.09 10.00
C TYR A 314 5.10 -1.60 10.24
N SER A 315 6.17 -2.09 10.85
CA SER A 315 6.31 -3.51 11.14
C SER A 315 5.38 -3.95 12.26
N SER A 316 4.68 -5.07 12.02
CA SER A 316 3.93 -5.82 13.04
C SER A 316 4.71 -7.04 13.57
N TYR A 317 5.87 -7.31 12.96
CA TYR A 317 6.67 -8.50 13.20
C TYR A 317 8.08 -8.12 13.65
N GLY A 318 8.64 -8.86 14.61
CA GLY A 318 9.99 -8.62 15.08
C GLY A 318 10.49 -9.71 16.03
N GLY A 319 11.77 -9.59 16.40
CA GLY A 319 12.44 -10.53 17.29
C GLY A 319 13.15 -11.68 16.56
N ASP A 320 12.99 -11.82 15.25
CA ASP A 320 13.74 -12.78 14.44
C ASP A 320 15.06 -12.15 13.94
N LYS A 321 16.10 -12.28 14.76
CA LYS A 321 17.43 -11.75 14.45
C LYS A 321 18.06 -12.36 13.19
N ALA A 322 17.72 -13.62 12.87
CA ALA A 322 18.23 -14.29 11.68
C ALA A 322 17.61 -13.68 10.42
N LEU A 323 16.30 -13.44 10.40
CA LEU A 323 15.60 -12.77 9.31
C LEU A 323 16.10 -11.32 9.15
N GLU A 324 16.24 -10.56 10.24
CA GLU A 324 16.76 -9.18 10.21
C GLU A 324 18.17 -9.13 9.60
N ALA A 325 19.05 -10.08 9.95
CA ALA A 325 20.39 -10.17 9.37
C ALA A 325 20.40 -10.56 7.89
N GLN A 326 19.49 -11.45 7.46
CA GLN A 326 19.32 -11.81 6.05
C GLN A 326 18.86 -10.59 5.22
N ILE A 327 17.88 -9.83 5.71
CA ILE A 327 17.39 -8.60 5.08
C ILE A 327 18.54 -7.59 4.92
N ALA A 328 19.27 -7.30 6.02
CA ALA A 328 20.39 -6.35 6.00
C ALA A 328 21.51 -6.74 5.00
N ARG A 329 21.72 -8.03 4.78
CA ARG A 329 22.65 -8.55 3.78
C ARG A 329 22.11 -8.38 2.36
N ALA A 330 20.86 -8.78 2.10
CA ALA A 330 20.24 -8.74 0.78
C ALA A 330 20.20 -7.33 0.19
N VAL A 331 19.97 -6.32 1.03
CA VAL A 331 19.95 -4.89 0.66
C VAL A 331 21.22 -4.41 -0.02
N THR A 332 22.37 -5.05 0.24
CA THR A 332 23.69 -4.62 -0.28
C THR A 332 24.21 -5.46 -1.44
N ILE A 333 23.49 -6.49 -1.87
CA ILE A 333 23.90 -7.37 -2.97
C ILE A 333 23.69 -6.67 -4.31
N VAL A 334 24.78 -6.33 -4.99
CA VAL A 334 24.76 -5.64 -6.30
C VAL A 334 24.42 -6.59 -7.45
N ASP A 335 24.96 -7.81 -7.44
CA ASP A 335 24.70 -8.80 -8.47
C ASP A 335 23.22 -9.18 -8.51
N PRO A 336 22.50 -8.95 -9.64
CA PRO A 336 21.04 -9.14 -9.68
C PRO A 336 20.61 -10.58 -9.42
N LYS A 337 21.38 -11.57 -9.89
CA LYS A 337 21.07 -12.99 -9.71
C LYS A 337 21.19 -13.40 -8.25
N LYS A 338 22.31 -13.07 -7.61
CA LYS A 338 22.53 -13.34 -6.19
C LYS A 338 21.54 -12.59 -5.31
N ARG A 339 21.16 -11.37 -5.72
CA ARG A 339 20.17 -10.56 -5.01
C ARG A 339 18.79 -11.23 -5.08
N LEU A 340 18.34 -11.66 -6.26
CA LEU A 340 17.10 -12.40 -6.43
C LEU A 340 17.09 -13.69 -5.57
N GLU A 341 18.17 -14.46 -5.56
CA GLU A 341 18.31 -15.67 -4.74
C GLU A 341 18.18 -15.35 -3.24
N ALA A 342 18.82 -14.27 -2.77
CA ALA A 342 18.73 -13.83 -1.38
C ALA A 342 17.31 -13.40 -1.01
N TRP A 343 16.66 -12.57 -1.84
CA TRP A 343 15.28 -12.16 -1.61
C TRP A 343 14.29 -13.33 -1.71
N ALA A 344 14.52 -14.31 -2.58
CA ALA A 344 13.72 -15.52 -2.65
C ALA A 344 13.77 -16.32 -1.34
N GLY A 345 14.97 -16.49 -0.76
CA GLY A 345 15.15 -17.14 0.53
C GLY A 345 14.42 -16.40 1.67
N ILE A 346 14.49 -15.05 1.68
CA ILE A 346 13.80 -14.22 2.67
C ILE A 346 12.27 -14.33 2.51
N GLN A 347 11.76 -14.28 1.28
CA GLN A 347 10.33 -14.46 1.02
C GLN A 347 9.83 -15.83 1.51
N GLU A 348 10.63 -16.87 1.36
CA GLU A 348 10.31 -18.20 1.89
C GLU A 348 10.30 -18.23 3.41
N THR A 349 11.29 -17.62 4.07
CA THR A 349 11.31 -17.48 5.53
C THR A 349 10.07 -16.74 6.04
N VAL A 350 9.70 -15.64 5.42
CA VAL A 350 8.48 -14.88 5.77
C VAL A 350 7.22 -15.74 5.61
N ARG A 351 7.12 -16.55 4.56
CA ARG A 351 6.00 -17.47 4.37
C ARG A 351 5.93 -18.53 5.49
N GLN A 352 7.08 -19.04 5.91
CA GLN A 352 7.16 -20.05 6.98
C GLN A 352 6.85 -19.48 8.35
N GLU A 353 7.26 -18.25 8.63
CA GLU A 353 7.01 -17.56 9.89
C GLU A 353 5.57 -17.04 10.03
N VAL A 354 4.87 -16.89 8.92
CA VAL A 354 3.45 -16.46 8.87
C VAL A 354 3.19 -15.21 9.72
N PRO A 355 3.90 -14.09 9.49
CA PRO A 355 3.61 -12.85 10.21
C PRO A 355 2.30 -12.21 9.78
N TRP A 356 1.76 -12.66 8.66
CA TRP A 356 0.49 -12.21 8.08
C TRP A 356 -0.37 -13.38 7.61
N VAL A 357 -1.68 -13.16 7.57
CA VAL A 357 -2.51 -13.87 6.61
C VAL A 357 -2.36 -13.12 5.29
N PHE A 358 -1.73 -13.76 4.31
CA PHE A 358 -1.57 -13.20 2.97
C PHE A 358 -2.93 -13.21 2.28
N LEU A 359 -3.41 -12.06 1.85
CA LEU A 359 -4.74 -11.93 1.28
C LEU A 359 -4.67 -11.83 -0.25
N TRP A 360 -4.50 -10.64 -0.80
CA TRP A 360 -4.52 -10.43 -2.24
C TRP A 360 -3.73 -9.22 -2.71
N GLN A 361 -3.39 -9.24 -3.99
CA GLN A 361 -3.01 -8.08 -4.75
C GLN A 361 -4.27 -7.34 -5.20
N GLN A 362 -4.32 -6.04 -4.95
CA GLN A 362 -5.49 -5.20 -5.18
C GLN A 362 -5.73 -4.96 -6.67
N HIS A 363 -6.99 -5.01 -7.10
CA HIS A 363 -7.41 -4.45 -8.37
C HIS A 363 -8.03 -3.09 -8.12
N ASP A 364 -7.47 -2.05 -8.75
CA ASP A 364 -8.04 -0.71 -8.70
C ASP A 364 -9.09 -0.56 -9.80
N LEU A 365 -10.26 -0.06 -9.40
CA LEU A 365 -11.41 0.11 -10.27
C LEU A 365 -11.75 1.59 -10.40
N TYR A 366 -11.82 2.06 -11.65
CA TYR A 366 -12.15 3.44 -11.98
C TYR A 366 -13.35 3.51 -12.90
N GLY A 367 -14.29 4.42 -12.63
CA GLY A 367 -15.29 4.86 -13.58
C GLY A 367 -14.73 6.00 -14.41
N VAL A 368 -14.73 5.86 -15.72
CA VAL A 368 -14.17 6.88 -16.64
C VAL A 368 -15.24 7.26 -17.65
N ALA A 369 -15.55 8.54 -17.73
CA ALA A 369 -16.50 9.07 -18.71
C ALA A 369 -16.08 8.71 -20.15
N ASN A 370 -17.05 8.44 -21.02
CA ASN A 370 -16.75 7.93 -22.38
C ASN A 370 -15.93 8.89 -23.24
N TRP A 371 -15.98 10.18 -22.94
CA TRP A 371 -15.20 11.23 -23.65
C TRP A 371 -13.77 11.43 -23.12
N ILE A 372 -13.34 10.64 -22.13
CA ILE A 372 -11.98 10.72 -21.57
C ILE A 372 -11.17 9.49 -22.00
N GLU A 373 -10.04 9.74 -22.63
CA GLU A 373 -9.00 8.76 -22.85
C GLU A 373 -7.98 8.83 -21.72
N TRP A 374 -8.00 7.83 -20.87
CA TRP A 374 -7.08 7.67 -19.74
C TRP A 374 -7.05 6.21 -19.30
N SER A 375 -5.90 5.77 -18.82
CA SER A 375 -5.70 4.42 -18.29
C SER A 375 -5.10 4.46 -16.88
N PRO A 376 -5.62 3.65 -15.94
CA PRO A 376 -5.06 3.57 -14.61
C PRO A 376 -3.69 2.90 -14.62
N ARG A 377 -2.85 3.26 -13.65
CA ARG A 377 -1.48 2.80 -13.48
C ARG A 377 -1.37 1.84 -12.29
N ALA A 378 -0.46 0.85 -12.39
CA ALA A 378 -0.18 -0.09 -11.31
C ALA A 378 0.42 0.59 -10.05
N ASP A 379 1.01 1.78 -10.20
CA ASP A 379 1.53 2.60 -9.10
C ASP A 379 0.46 3.48 -8.41
N GLU A 380 -0.82 3.29 -8.76
CA GLU A 380 -1.99 4.00 -8.21
C GLU A 380 -2.00 5.53 -8.44
N LYS A 381 -1.04 6.06 -9.18
CA LYS A 381 -1.01 7.50 -9.50
C LYS A 381 -2.07 7.83 -10.55
N VAL A 382 -2.93 8.79 -10.21
CA VAL A 382 -3.86 9.38 -11.18
C VAL A 382 -3.09 10.41 -12.01
N TRP A 383 -2.36 9.90 -13.01
CA TRP A 383 -1.41 10.68 -13.80
C TRP A 383 -2.12 11.37 -14.97
N MET A 384 -2.55 12.61 -14.73
CA MET A 384 -3.38 13.37 -15.66
C MET A 384 -2.63 13.95 -16.87
N TYR A 385 -1.31 13.86 -16.90
CA TYR A 385 -0.49 14.25 -18.07
C TYR A 385 -0.83 13.40 -19.31
N GLU A 386 -1.19 12.14 -19.13
CA GLU A 386 -1.54 11.22 -20.21
C GLU A 386 -3.03 11.26 -20.58
N ALA A 387 -3.84 12.00 -19.83
CA ALA A 387 -5.28 12.07 -20.08
C ALA A 387 -5.59 13.02 -21.24
N LYS A 388 -6.53 12.58 -22.10
CA LYS A 388 -7.00 13.36 -23.27
C LYS A 388 -8.54 13.39 -23.28
N VAL A 389 -9.07 14.46 -23.88
CA VAL A 389 -10.48 14.52 -24.24
C VAL A 389 -10.62 13.91 -25.61
N ALA A 390 -11.40 12.82 -25.74
CA ALA A 390 -11.68 12.22 -27.04
C ALA A 390 -12.37 13.27 -27.93
N GLN A 391 -11.93 13.36 -29.18
CA GLN A 391 -12.62 14.18 -30.17
C GLN A 391 -14.05 13.65 -30.34
N ARG A 392 -15.02 14.56 -30.20
CA ARG A 392 -16.44 14.25 -30.38
C ARG A 392 -16.74 14.01 -31.85
#